data_5f902f7312e103e30c88072c256e4a0d
#
_entry.id   5f902f7312e103e30c88072c256e4a0d
#
_cell.length_a   1.000
_cell.length_b   1.000
_cell.length_c   1.000
_cell.angle_alpha   90.00
_cell.angle_beta   90.00
_cell.angle_gamma   90.00
#
_symmetry.space_group_name_H-M   'P 1'
#
loop_
_entity.id
_entity.type
_entity.pdbx_description
1 polymer ?
#
loop_
_entity_poly.entity_id
_entity_poly.type
_entity_poly.pdbx_seq_one_letter_code
_entity_poly.pdbx_strand_id
1 'polypeptide(L)'
;AILNTWLDRPLGVAGRVAVRGEDVFTPEVVHFQSEKNLMTIPNLAIHMNREVNKGVELNRQTELLPICGLSEDADYFLTFLAKELSVKKEDILDFELTVYNKEKPEFVGLNDEFISASRLDNLNSCSALVSAIIDSDRTNGMNLIALFDHEEIGSRSKQGAGSILLHDMLERILREAGQEKEACSRLYNSMILSVDVAHGLHPNYAGKMDLTNKPVLGKGFCIKEACSQSYATDCGAVAVIQQICEKNQIPYQKFVNRSDIAGGGTLGSIASALLPVKTVDIGIPLLAMHSARELMAASDQQALKDLVKAYFC
;
A
#
# COMPACT_ATOMS: atom_id res chain seq x y z
N ALA A 1 0.42 -11.50 -4.11
CA ALA A 1 1.60 -11.80 -3.28
C ALA A 1 2.53 -12.78 -3.98
N ILE A 2 3.84 -12.68 -3.71
CA ILE A 2 4.85 -13.67 -4.14
C ILE A 2 4.90 -14.77 -3.07
N LEU A 3 4.15 -15.85 -3.27
CA LEU A 3 3.80 -16.82 -2.23
C LEU A 3 5.01 -17.49 -1.56
N ASN A 4 6.03 -17.89 -2.32
CA ASN A 4 7.22 -18.56 -1.79
C ASN A 4 8.02 -17.69 -0.81
N THR A 5 7.87 -16.38 -0.83
CA THR A 5 8.57 -15.47 0.11
C THR A 5 7.97 -15.49 1.52
N TRP A 6 6.80 -16.08 1.69
CA TRP A 6 6.11 -16.22 2.97
C TRP A 6 6.51 -17.48 3.75
N LEU A 7 7.13 -18.45 3.06
CA LEU A 7 7.58 -19.69 3.69
C LEU A 7 8.74 -19.42 4.65
N ASP A 8 8.77 -20.17 5.74
CA ASP A 8 9.80 -20.14 6.79
C ASP A 8 9.94 -18.81 7.55
N ARG A 9 8.98 -17.89 7.39
CA ARG A 9 8.98 -16.60 8.07
C ARG A 9 8.31 -16.65 9.44
N PRO A 10 8.81 -15.84 10.40
CA PRO A 10 8.09 -15.61 11.64
C PRO A 10 6.87 -14.71 11.37
N LEU A 11 5.67 -15.25 11.58
CA LEU A 11 4.42 -14.57 11.29
C LEU A 11 3.68 -14.17 12.56
N GLY A 12 3.11 -12.97 12.53
CA GLY A 12 2.12 -12.49 13.47
C GLY A 12 0.72 -12.56 12.89
N VAL A 13 -0.27 -12.23 13.72
CA VAL A 13 -1.69 -12.14 13.35
C VAL A 13 -2.20 -10.77 13.77
N ALA A 14 -2.93 -10.11 12.89
CA ALA A 14 -3.57 -8.82 13.18
C ALA A 14 -4.92 -8.72 12.44
N GLY A 15 -5.81 -7.91 12.98
CA GLY A 15 -7.11 -7.65 12.36
C GLY A 15 -8.16 -7.17 13.35
N ARG A 16 -9.41 -7.49 13.07
CA ARG A 16 -10.58 -7.08 13.86
C ARG A 16 -11.30 -8.29 14.42
N VAL A 17 -11.82 -8.16 15.63
CA VAL A 17 -12.62 -9.17 16.31
C VAL A 17 -13.94 -8.55 16.73
N ALA A 18 -15.05 -9.12 16.29
CA ALA A 18 -16.38 -8.71 16.69
C ALA A 18 -16.78 -9.45 17.96
N VAL A 19 -17.04 -8.71 19.02
CA VAL A 19 -17.42 -9.20 20.33
C VAL A 19 -18.87 -8.80 20.61
N ARG A 20 -19.58 -9.60 21.38
CA ARG A 20 -20.97 -9.36 21.77
C ARG A 20 -21.10 -8.04 22.52
N GLY A 21 -21.93 -7.14 21.98
CA GLY A 21 -22.33 -5.90 22.61
C GLY A 21 -23.62 -6.04 23.42
N GLU A 22 -24.03 -4.96 24.07
CA GLU A 22 -25.29 -4.90 24.80
C GLU A 22 -26.51 -4.90 23.84
N ASP A 23 -26.39 -4.27 22.68
CA ASP A 23 -27.40 -4.22 21.62
C ASP A 23 -26.98 -5.11 20.43
N VAL A 24 -27.93 -5.88 19.90
CA VAL A 24 -27.74 -6.79 18.76
C VAL A 24 -27.22 -6.06 17.51
N PHE A 25 -27.61 -4.81 17.29
CA PHE A 25 -27.18 -4.02 16.13
C PHE A 25 -25.86 -3.28 16.33
N THR A 26 -25.31 -3.29 17.54
CA THR A 26 -24.07 -2.60 17.91
C THR A 26 -23.06 -3.53 18.59
N PRO A 27 -22.57 -4.57 17.90
CA PRO A 27 -21.48 -5.38 18.43
C PRO A 27 -20.23 -4.53 18.63
N GLU A 28 -19.43 -4.85 19.61
CA GLU A 28 -18.14 -4.21 19.82
C GLU A 28 -17.11 -4.78 18.82
N VAL A 29 -16.35 -3.92 18.16
CA VAL A 29 -15.26 -4.31 17.25
C VAL A 29 -13.93 -3.91 17.84
N VAL A 30 -13.15 -4.90 18.26
CA VAL A 30 -11.84 -4.73 18.90
C VAL A 30 -10.72 -5.00 17.90
N HIS A 31 -9.68 -4.18 17.90
CA HIS A 31 -8.48 -4.42 17.09
C HIS A 31 -7.53 -5.36 17.85
N PHE A 32 -7.06 -6.37 17.14
CA PHE A 32 -6.08 -7.33 17.66
C PHE A 32 -4.79 -7.26 16.85
N GLN A 33 -3.67 -7.31 17.53
CA GLN A 33 -2.35 -7.50 16.95
C GLN A 33 -1.48 -8.32 17.91
N SER A 34 -0.92 -9.42 17.42
CA SER A 34 -0.08 -10.27 18.24
C SER A 34 1.23 -9.58 18.64
N GLU A 35 1.59 -9.63 19.92
CA GLU A 35 2.87 -9.08 20.41
C GLU A 35 4.07 -9.95 20.01
N LYS A 36 3.90 -11.24 19.91
CA LYS A 36 4.94 -12.22 19.54
C LYS A 36 4.66 -12.88 18.21
N ASN A 37 5.64 -13.60 17.69
CA ASN A 37 5.46 -14.48 16.53
C ASN A 37 4.56 -15.64 16.94
N LEU A 38 3.43 -15.80 16.24
CA LEU A 38 2.42 -16.82 16.56
C LEU A 38 2.47 -18.01 15.61
N MET A 39 2.90 -17.80 14.39
CA MET A 39 2.73 -18.76 13.31
C MET A 39 3.95 -18.82 12.42
N THR A 40 4.06 -19.89 11.65
CA THR A 40 4.98 -20.03 10.52
C THR A 40 4.36 -20.97 9.48
N ILE A 41 4.76 -20.82 8.22
CA ILE A 41 4.40 -21.73 7.12
C ILE A 41 5.67 -22.48 6.76
N PRO A 42 5.87 -23.72 7.22
CA PRO A 42 7.11 -24.44 6.98
C PRO A 42 7.21 -24.89 5.52
N ASN A 43 8.38 -24.72 4.93
CA ASN A 43 8.69 -25.27 3.62
C ASN A 43 8.82 -26.80 3.68
N LEU A 44 8.59 -27.46 2.55
CA LEU A 44 8.87 -28.87 2.42
C LEU A 44 10.40 -29.09 2.33
N ALA A 45 10.91 -30.05 3.09
CA ALA A 45 12.35 -30.36 3.05
C ALA A 45 12.80 -30.73 1.63
N ILE A 46 13.99 -30.26 1.22
CA ILE A 46 14.54 -30.49 -0.13
C ILE A 46 14.57 -31.96 -0.53
N HIS A 47 14.72 -32.87 0.44
CA HIS A 47 14.74 -34.32 0.20
C HIS A 47 13.41 -34.86 -0.35
N MET A 48 12.31 -34.16 -0.08
CA MET A 48 10.95 -34.50 -0.56
C MET A 48 10.55 -33.69 -1.79
N ASN A 49 11.32 -32.62 -2.14
CA ASN A 49 11.12 -31.81 -3.34
C ASN A 49 12.47 -31.36 -3.91
N ARG A 50 13.14 -32.23 -4.65
CA ARG A 50 14.48 -31.95 -5.22
C ARG A 50 14.45 -30.91 -6.35
N GLU A 51 13.27 -30.62 -6.90
CA GLU A 51 13.06 -29.66 -8.00
C GLU A 51 12.73 -28.24 -7.50
N VAL A 52 12.72 -28.02 -6.16
CA VAL A 52 12.30 -26.76 -5.56
C VAL A 52 12.99 -25.51 -6.16
N ASN A 53 14.27 -25.63 -6.53
CA ASN A 53 15.03 -24.54 -7.14
C ASN A 53 14.71 -24.30 -8.64
N LYS A 54 13.90 -25.14 -9.27
CA LYS A 54 13.39 -24.95 -10.64
C LYS A 54 12.07 -24.22 -10.67
N GLY A 55 11.49 -23.95 -9.51
CA GLY A 55 10.16 -23.34 -9.32
C GLY A 55 9.16 -24.36 -8.78
N VAL A 56 8.30 -23.88 -7.90
CA VAL A 56 7.20 -24.67 -7.31
C VAL A 56 5.93 -23.88 -7.44
N GLU A 57 4.92 -24.49 -8.03
CA GLU A 57 3.57 -23.97 -7.98
C GLU A 57 3.00 -24.26 -6.59
N LEU A 58 2.63 -23.20 -5.85
CA LEU A 58 2.09 -23.30 -4.50
C LEU A 58 0.57 -23.22 -4.53
N ASN A 59 -0.09 -24.26 -4.02
CA ASN A 59 -1.52 -24.24 -3.81
C ASN A 59 -1.88 -23.49 -2.52
N ARG A 60 -2.58 -22.35 -2.66
CA ARG A 60 -2.96 -21.49 -1.54
C ARG A 60 -3.81 -22.20 -0.49
N GLN A 61 -4.62 -23.17 -0.89
CA GLN A 61 -5.56 -23.87 -0.02
C GLN A 61 -4.87 -24.93 0.85
N THR A 62 -3.85 -25.59 0.34
CA THR A 62 -3.27 -26.78 0.96
C THR A 62 -1.83 -26.59 1.45
N GLU A 63 -1.09 -25.66 0.87
CA GLU A 63 0.37 -25.54 1.09
C GLU A 63 0.77 -24.27 1.84
N LEU A 64 -0.18 -23.34 2.05
CA LEU A 64 0.06 -22.06 2.73
C LEU A 64 -0.68 -21.94 4.07
N LEU A 65 -1.10 -23.06 4.65
CA LEU A 65 -1.70 -23.07 5.98
C LEU A 65 -0.63 -22.89 7.06
N PRO A 66 -0.72 -21.84 7.89
CA PRO A 66 0.28 -21.62 8.93
C PRO A 66 0.08 -22.57 10.12
N ILE A 67 1.18 -22.99 10.72
CA ILE A 67 1.20 -23.74 11.96
C ILE A 67 1.29 -22.75 13.12
N CYS A 68 0.40 -22.88 14.13
CA CYS A 68 0.35 -21.99 15.30
C CYS A 68 0.57 -22.71 16.65
N GLY A 69 0.61 -24.04 16.69
CA GLY A 69 0.82 -24.79 17.92
C GLY A 69 0.77 -26.30 17.74
N LEU A 70 0.96 -27.03 18.82
CA LEU A 70 0.95 -28.50 18.88
C LEU A 70 -0.25 -28.99 19.73
N SER A 71 -1.43 -28.45 19.48
CA SER A 71 -2.66 -28.83 20.22
C SER A 71 -3.63 -29.52 19.27
N GLU A 72 -4.32 -30.54 19.79
CA GLU A 72 -5.44 -31.21 19.13
C GLU A 72 -6.79 -30.53 19.44
N ASP A 73 -6.80 -29.54 20.32
CA ASP A 73 -8.00 -28.77 20.67
C ASP A 73 -8.42 -27.88 19.47
N ALA A 74 -9.58 -28.12 18.92
CA ALA A 74 -10.15 -27.37 17.82
C ALA A 74 -10.33 -25.87 18.16
N ASP A 75 -10.54 -25.52 19.40
CA ASP A 75 -10.73 -24.17 19.91
C ASP A 75 -9.44 -23.51 20.38
N TYR A 76 -8.29 -24.15 20.18
CA TYR A 76 -7.00 -23.68 20.69
C TYR A 76 -6.70 -22.21 20.37
N PHE A 77 -6.87 -21.82 19.12
CA PHE A 77 -6.64 -20.43 18.68
C PHE A 77 -7.71 -19.48 19.24
N LEU A 78 -8.97 -19.87 19.24
CA LEU A 78 -10.06 -19.06 19.78
C LEU A 78 -9.91 -18.83 21.29
N THR A 79 -9.48 -19.85 22.02
CA THR A 79 -9.17 -19.75 23.46
C THR A 79 -8.02 -18.78 23.73
N PHE A 80 -6.97 -18.84 22.89
CA PHE A 80 -5.87 -17.87 22.94
C PHE A 80 -6.38 -16.46 22.68
N LEU A 81 -7.17 -16.25 21.63
CA LEU A 81 -7.70 -14.93 21.24
C LEU A 81 -8.58 -14.32 22.35
N ALA A 82 -9.47 -15.12 22.95
CA ALA A 82 -10.32 -14.70 24.06
C ALA A 82 -9.49 -14.23 25.27
N LYS A 83 -8.41 -14.93 25.59
CA LYS A 83 -7.49 -14.56 26.66
C LYS A 83 -6.77 -13.25 26.38
N GLU A 84 -6.23 -13.07 25.16
CA GLU A 84 -5.51 -11.83 24.77
C GLU A 84 -6.43 -10.61 24.80
N LEU A 85 -7.70 -10.78 24.40
CA LEU A 85 -8.71 -9.72 24.40
C LEU A 85 -9.40 -9.51 25.76
N SER A 86 -9.15 -10.40 26.75
CA SER A 86 -9.81 -10.40 28.06
C SER A 86 -11.33 -10.51 27.97
N VAL A 87 -11.83 -11.28 27.02
CA VAL A 87 -13.26 -11.57 26.80
C VAL A 87 -13.55 -13.06 26.98
N LYS A 88 -14.83 -13.43 27.12
CA LYS A 88 -15.21 -14.83 27.09
C LYS A 88 -15.20 -15.36 25.66
N LYS A 89 -14.81 -16.61 25.47
CA LYS A 89 -14.79 -17.26 24.16
C LYS A 89 -16.17 -17.20 23.46
N GLU A 90 -17.22 -17.36 24.21
CA GLU A 90 -18.62 -17.35 23.74
C GLU A 90 -19.10 -15.97 23.30
N ASP A 91 -18.39 -14.90 23.68
CA ASP A 91 -18.70 -13.53 23.29
C ASP A 91 -17.99 -13.11 22.01
N ILE A 92 -17.01 -13.86 21.52
CA ILE A 92 -16.41 -13.66 20.19
C ILE A 92 -17.39 -14.20 19.16
N LEU A 93 -17.96 -13.31 18.35
CA LEU A 93 -18.97 -13.64 17.35
C LEU A 93 -18.34 -13.97 15.99
N ASP A 94 -17.32 -13.21 15.57
CA ASP A 94 -16.60 -13.37 14.31
C ASP A 94 -15.26 -12.63 14.35
N PHE A 95 -14.37 -12.89 13.37
CA PHE A 95 -13.12 -12.15 13.25
C PHE A 95 -12.64 -12.07 11.80
N GLU A 96 -11.98 -10.99 11.47
CA GLU A 96 -11.24 -10.76 10.23
C GLU A 96 -9.76 -10.62 10.58
N LEU A 97 -9.04 -11.74 10.60
CA LEU A 97 -7.64 -11.79 10.99
C LEU A 97 -6.77 -12.23 9.82
N THR A 98 -5.65 -11.57 9.62
CA THR A 98 -4.65 -11.89 8.62
C THR A 98 -3.28 -12.13 9.25
N VAL A 99 -2.52 -13.04 8.66
CA VAL A 99 -1.11 -13.23 9.02
C VAL A 99 -0.26 -12.15 8.35
N TYR A 100 0.76 -11.69 9.05
CA TYR A 100 1.72 -10.72 8.51
C TYR A 100 3.16 -11.05 8.91
N ASN A 101 4.11 -10.64 8.09
CA ASN A 101 5.52 -10.80 8.39
C ASN A 101 5.93 -9.84 9.52
N LYS A 102 6.47 -10.38 10.62
CA LYS A 102 6.89 -9.62 11.81
C LYS A 102 8.35 -9.18 11.78
N GLU A 103 9.11 -9.53 10.76
CA GLU A 103 10.49 -9.07 10.64
C GLU A 103 10.53 -7.54 10.57
N LYS A 104 11.45 -6.97 11.35
CA LYS A 104 11.62 -5.51 11.41
C LYS A 104 12.19 -4.97 10.09
N PRO A 105 11.86 -3.71 9.73
CA PRO A 105 12.56 -2.98 8.69
C PRO A 105 14.05 -2.86 9.03
N GLU A 106 14.90 -2.93 8.01
CA GLU A 106 16.35 -2.81 8.16
C GLU A 106 16.95 -2.01 7.01
N PHE A 107 18.01 -1.28 7.30
CA PHE A 107 18.86 -0.74 6.26
C PHE A 107 19.76 -1.85 5.70
N VAL A 108 20.00 -1.80 4.39
CA VAL A 108 20.81 -2.77 3.65
C VAL A 108 21.71 -2.01 2.68
N GLY A 109 22.89 -2.57 2.41
CA GLY A 109 23.88 -1.97 1.53
C GLY A 109 25.16 -1.64 2.29
N LEU A 110 26.23 -1.33 1.55
CA LEU A 110 27.54 -1.03 2.16
C LEU A 110 27.51 0.29 2.96
N ASN A 111 26.61 1.21 2.61
CA ASN A 111 26.44 2.51 3.26
C ASN A 111 24.96 2.76 3.60
N ASP A 112 24.19 1.71 3.90
CA ASP A 112 22.78 1.80 4.26
C ASP A 112 21.90 2.46 3.18
N GLU A 113 22.20 2.24 1.89
CA GLU A 113 21.51 2.88 0.76
C GLU A 113 20.08 2.41 0.56
N PHE A 114 19.77 1.20 1.02
CA PHE A 114 18.46 0.57 0.82
C PHE A 114 17.71 0.39 2.13
N ILE A 115 16.39 0.37 2.01
CA ILE A 115 15.47 -0.06 3.06
C ILE A 115 14.84 -1.38 2.61
N SER A 116 15.00 -2.42 3.44
CA SER A 116 14.34 -3.70 3.26
C SER A 116 13.27 -3.88 4.32
N ALA A 117 12.02 -4.00 3.90
CA ALA A 117 10.88 -4.13 4.80
C ALA A 117 9.69 -4.81 4.11
N SER A 118 8.76 -5.32 4.89
CA SER A 118 7.44 -5.71 4.37
C SER A 118 6.55 -4.49 4.21
N ARG A 119 5.63 -4.53 3.25
CA ARG A 119 4.60 -3.50 3.02
C ARG A 119 5.18 -2.10 2.72
N LEU A 120 6.34 -2.02 2.07
CA LEU A 120 6.80 -0.76 1.48
C LEU A 120 5.75 -0.26 0.49
N ASP A 121 5.19 -1.18 -0.26
CA ASP A 121 3.93 -1.04 -0.96
C ASP A 121 2.77 -1.21 0.04
N ASN A 122 2.05 -0.14 0.43
CA ASN A 122 2.26 1.27 0.05
C ASN A 122 2.47 2.15 1.30
N LEU A 123 3.03 1.59 2.39
CA LEU A 123 3.28 2.33 3.64
C LEU A 123 4.33 3.44 3.47
N ASN A 124 5.23 3.31 2.50
CA ASN A 124 6.18 4.36 2.19
C ASN A 124 5.47 5.64 1.72
N SER A 125 4.50 5.51 0.82
CA SER A 125 3.68 6.62 0.34
C SER A 125 2.80 7.21 1.44
N CYS A 126 2.17 6.35 2.26
CA CYS A 126 1.41 6.80 3.44
C CYS A 126 2.27 7.64 4.39
N SER A 127 3.51 7.19 4.64
CA SER A 127 4.48 7.93 5.48
C SER A 127 4.85 9.29 4.89
N ALA A 128 5.08 9.36 3.58
CA ALA A 128 5.37 10.63 2.89
C ALA A 128 4.19 11.61 2.97
N LEU A 129 2.97 11.12 2.70
CA LEU A 129 1.75 11.92 2.75
C LEU A 129 1.47 12.47 4.15
N VAL A 130 1.54 11.62 5.18
CA VAL A 130 1.32 12.03 6.58
C VAL A 130 2.38 13.04 7.04
N SER A 131 3.65 12.80 6.74
CA SER A 131 4.70 13.75 7.06
C SER A 131 4.49 15.11 6.37
N ALA A 132 4.13 15.10 5.09
CA ALA A 132 3.98 16.32 4.32
C ALA A 132 2.77 17.16 4.76
N ILE A 133 1.64 16.53 5.13
CA ILE A 133 0.47 17.29 5.59
C ILE A 133 0.70 17.91 6.97
N ILE A 134 1.45 17.25 7.85
CA ILE A 134 1.85 17.80 9.15
C ILE A 134 2.75 19.02 8.97
N ASP A 135 3.68 18.95 8.01
CA ASP A 135 4.66 20.00 7.72
C ASP A 135 4.14 21.07 6.75
N SER A 136 2.89 20.98 6.29
CA SER A 136 2.34 21.92 5.30
C SER A 136 1.91 23.25 5.92
N ASP A 137 2.14 24.33 5.18
CA ASP A 137 1.78 25.71 5.57
C ASP A 137 1.01 26.41 4.43
N ARG A 138 -0.11 25.78 3.99
CA ARG A 138 -0.94 26.33 2.91
C ARG A 138 -1.77 27.49 3.39
N THR A 139 -1.65 28.63 2.73
CA THR A 139 -2.42 29.85 3.05
C THR A 139 -3.74 29.96 2.29
N ASN A 140 -3.86 29.33 1.12
CA ASN A 140 -5.07 29.35 0.29
C ASN A 140 -5.48 27.94 -0.14
N GLY A 141 -6.78 27.63 0.02
CA GLY A 141 -7.32 26.31 -0.30
C GLY A 141 -7.17 25.32 0.86
N MET A 142 -7.27 24.05 0.56
CA MET A 142 -7.20 22.96 1.55
C MET A 142 -6.35 21.81 1.02
N ASN A 143 -5.48 21.28 1.88
CA ASN A 143 -4.81 20.02 1.66
C ASN A 143 -5.62 18.91 2.34
N LEU A 144 -5.78 17.79 1.63
CA LEU A 144 -6.42 16.60 2.17
C LEU A 144 -5.61 15.37 1.75
N ILE A 145 -5.40 14.45 2.67
CA ILE A 145 -4.89 13.10 2.36
C ILE A 145 -6.01 12.09 2.57
N ALA A 146 -6.11 11.11 1.69
CA ALA A 146 -6.99 9.97 1.82
C ALA A 146 -6.16 8.69 1.74
N LEU A 147 -6.19 7.88 2.80
CA LEU A 147 -5.53 6.59 2.88
C LEU A 147 -6.61 5.53 2.78
N PHE A 148 -6.64 4.80 1.67
CA PHE A 148 -7.65 3.79 1.38
C PHE A 148 -7.22 2.41 1.85
N ASP A 149 -8.20 1.58 2.18
CA ASP A 149 -8.04 0.16 2.40
C ASP A 149 -8.39 -0.62 1.12
N HIS A 150 -8.02 -1.90 1.09
CA HIS A 150 -8.38 -2.84 0.01
C HIS A 150 -7.87 -2.47 -1.40
N GLU A 151 -6.79 -1.69 -1.51
CA GLU A 151 -6.19 -1.41 -2.81
C GLU A 151 -5.76 -2.71 -3.51
N GLU A 152 -5.03 -3.57 -2.83
CA GLU A 152 -4.44 -4.83 -3.32
C GLU A 152 -5.47 -5.90 -3.79
N ILE A 153 -6.72 -5.72 -3.43
CA ILE A 153 -7.83 -6.58 -3.84
C ILE A 153 -8.83 -5.87 -4.77
N GLY A 154 -8.43 -4.72 -5.34
CA GLY A 154 -9.13 -4.02 -6.42
C GLY A 154 -9.98 -2.83 -6.01
N SER A 155 -9.85 -2.29 -4.79
CA SER A 155 -10.48 -1.05 -4.31
C SER A 155 -12.03 -1.04 -4.33
N ARG A 156 -12.69 -2.17 -4.62
CA ARG A 156 -14.15 -2.28 -4.76
C ARG A 156 -14.83 -2.67 -3.46
N SER A 157 -14.63 -1.88 -2.43
CA SER A 157 -15.25 -2.07 -1.12
C SER A 157 -15.71 -0.72 -0.54
N LYS A 158 -16.47 -0.74 0.55
CA LYS A 158 -16.94 0.49 1.21
C LYS A 158 -15.81 1.40 1.70
N GLN A 159 -14.62 0.87 1.97
CA GLN A 159 -13.44 1.58 2.42
C GLN A 159 -12.35 1.73 1.35
N GLY A 160 -12.56 1.20 0.15
CA GLY A 160 -11.63 1.31 -0.98
C GLY A 160 -11.84 2.58 -1.80
N ALA A 161 -10.88 2.89 -2.67
CA ALA A 161 -10.92 4.07 -3.53
C ALA A 161 -12.10 4.09 -4.53
N GLY A 162 -12.70 2.93 -4.79
CA GLY A 162 -13.90 2.80 -5.62
C GLY A 162 -15.22 3.08 -4.91
N SER A 163 -15.20 3.47 -3.62
CA SER A 163 -16.39 3.89 -2.90
C SER A 163 -16.67 5.39 -3.10
N ILE A 164 -17.92 5.79 -2.90
CA ILE A 164 -18.34 7.21 -2.93
C ILE A 164 -17.87 8.00 -1.70
N LEU A 165 -17.28 7.34 -0.71
CA LEU A 165 -16.94 7.92 0.59
C LEU A 165 -16.09 9.20 0.48
N LEU A 166 -15.06 9.20 -0.38
CA LEU A 166 -14.22 10.39 -0.54
C LEU A 166 -15.00 11.58 -1.09
N HIS A 167 -15.88 11.35 -2.08
CA HIS A 167 -16.76 12.38 -2.63
C HIS A 167 -17.68 12.97 -1.56
N ASP A 168 -18.38 12.12 -0.82
CA ASP A 168 -19.32 12.54 0.23
C ASP A 168 -18.61 13.31 1.35
N MET A 169 -17.41 12.90 1.72
CA MET A 169 -16.62 13.61 2.73
C MET A 169 -16.16 14.98 2.24
N LEU A 170 -15.75 15.11 0.97
CA LEU A 170 -15.38 16.40 0.38
C LEU A 170 -16.57 17.34 0.29
N GLU A 171 -17.74 16.87 -0.16
CA GLU A 171 -18.96 17.68 -0.16
C GLU A 171 -19.34 18.16 1.23
N ARG A 172 -19.27 17.27 2.23
CA ARG A 172 -19.54 17.63 3.61
C ARG A 172 -18.58 18.68 4.15
N ILE A 173 -17.28 18.53 3.91
CA ILE A 173 -16.26 19.52 4.32
C ILE A 173 -16.53 20.87 3.67
N LEU A 174 -16.83 20.92 2.36
CA LEU A 174 -17.13 22.16 1.66
C LEU A 174 -18.39 22.83 2.18
N ARG A 175 -19.42 22.07 2.52
CA ARG A 175 -20.67 22.56 3.13
C ARG A 175 -20.41 23.18 4.50
N GLU A 176 -19.69 22.47 5.37
CA GLU A 176 -19.34 22.97 6.72
C GLU A 176 -18.46 24.22 6.66
N ALA A 177 -17.62 24.33 5.62
CA ALA A 177 -16.82 25.52 5.34
C ALA A 177 -17.63 26.69 4.70
N GLY A 178 -18.92 26.54 4.51
CA GLY A 178 -19.77 27.56 3.87
C GLY A 178 -19.54 27.74 2.38
N GLN A 179 -18.94 26.74 1.71
CA GLN A 179 -18.55 26.77 0.29
C GLN A 179 -19.48 25.93 -0.62
N GLU A 180 -20.66 25.55 -0.16
CA GLU A 180 -21.57 24.64 -0.87
C GLU A 180 -21.90 25.12 -2.29
N LYS A 181 -22.16 26.42 -2.48
CA LYS A 181 -22.51 27.01 -3.79
C LYS A 181 -21.35 26.92 -4.82
N GLU A 182 -20.14 26.84 -4.34
CA GLU A 182 -18.92 26.79 -5.16
C GLU A 182 -18.29 25.40 -5.20
N ALA A 183 -18.92 24.40 -4.56
CA ALA A 183 -18.33 23.08 -4.36
C ALA A 183 -17.84 22.45 -5.68
N CYS A 184 -18.67 22.40 -6.71
CA CYS A 184 -18.29 21.86 -8.02
C CYS A 184 -17.12 22.62 -8.64
N SER A 185 -17.13 23.97 -8.62
CA SER A 185 -16.04 24.76 -9.17
C SER A 185 -14.72 24.53 -8.41
N ARG A 186 -14.78 24.42 -7.09
CA ARG A 186 -13.61 24.16 -6.26
C ARG A 186 -13.05 22.76 -6.49
N LEU A 187 -13.90 21.75 -6.60
CA LEU A 187 -13.48 20.39 -6.92
C LEU A 187 -12.81 20.33 -8.30
N TYR A 188 -13.40 20.89 -9.34
CA TYR A 188 -12.82 20.91 -10.69
C TYR A 188 -11.53 21.72 -10.80
N ASN A 189 -11.30 22.68 -9.91
CA ASN A 189 -10.04 23.43 -9.82
C ASN A 189 -9.00 22.77 -8.89
N SER A 190 -9.33 21.62 -8.33
CA SER A 190 -8.42 20.82 -7.49
C SER A 190 -7.54 19.92 -8.36
N MET A 191 -6.58 19.27 -7.71
CA MET A 191 -5.71 18.27 -8.33
C MET A 191 -5.47 17.11 -7.36
N ILE A 192 -5.53 15.90 -7.89
CA ILE A 192 -5.22 14.68 -7.14
C ILE A 192 -3.78 14.26 -7.44
N LEU A 193 -3.02 14.05 -6.39
CA LEU A 193 -1.76 13.35 -6.42
C LEU A 193 -2.01 11.91 -5.94
N SER A 194 -2.04 10.96 -6.85
CA SER A 194 -2.18 9.54 -6.55
C SER A 194 -0.78 8.97 -6.30
N VAL A 195 -0.55 8.51 -5.07
CA VAL A 195 0.77 8.11 -4.62
C VAL A 195 0.79 6.62 -4.32
N ASP A 196 1.46 5.90 -5.19
CA ASP A 196 1.63 4.46 -5.14
C ASP A 196 3.01 4.08 -5.69
N VAL A 197 3.51 2.88 -5.40
CA VAL A 197 4.86 2.47 -5.81
C VAL A 197 4.97 2.21 -7.31
N ALA A 198 6.18 2.14 -7.81
CA ALA A 198 6.51 1.79 -9.20
C ALA A 198 7.48 0.61 -9.24
N HIS A 199 7.57 -0.07 -10.38
CA HIS A 199 8.59 -1.10 -10.56
C HIS A 199 9.96 -0.45 -10.83
N GLY A 200 10.95 -0.82 -10.01
CA GLY A 200 12.35 -0.48 -10.24
C GLY A 200 13.02 -1.43 -11.25
N LEU A 201 14.04 -0.93 -11.94
CA LEU A 201 14.89 -1.74 -12.81
C LEU A 201 15.55 -2.86 -12.00
N HIS A 202 15.15 -4.10 -12.23
CA HIS A 202 15.78 -5.24 -11.60
C HIS A 202 17.09 -5.59 -12.32
N PRO A 203 18.24 -5.57 -11.62
CA PRO A 203 19.55 -5.71 -12.28
C PRO A 203 19.71 -7.05 -13.02
N ASN A 204 19.10 -8.12 -12.53
CA ASN A 204 19.16 -9.46 -13.14
C ASN A 204 18.10 -9.66 -14.25
N TYR A 205 17.13 -8.76 -14.41
CA TYR A 205 16.01 -8.90 -15.34
C TYR A 205 15.71 -7.62 -16.11
N ALA A 206 16.76 -6.89 -16.52
CA ALA A 206 16.63 -5.59 -17.18
C ALA A 206 15.76 -5.62 -18.46
N GLY A 207 15.68 -6.76 -19.14
CA GLY A 207 14.82 -6.96 -20.31
C GLY A 207 13.32 -6.99 -20.01
N LYS A 208 12.90 -7.01 -18.74
CA LYS A 208 11.49 -6.94 -18.34
C LYS A 208 10.93 -5.51 -18.28
N MET A 209 11.82 -4.51 -18.35
CA MET A 209 11.43 -3.09 -18.33
C MET A 209 11.20 -2.56 -19.74
N ASP A 210 10.54 -1.40 -19.83
CA ASP A 210 10.45 -0.60 -21.06
C ASP A 210 11.85 -0.34 -21.66
N LEU A 211 11.91 -0.09 -22.97
CA LEU A 211 13.19 0.07 -23.66
C LEU A 211 13.94 1.35 -23.26
N THR A 212 13.21 2.42 -22.94
CA THR A 212 13.75 3.76 -22.67
C THR A 212 13.51 4.22 -21.22
N ASN A 213 12.35 3.95 -20.65
CA ASN A 213 11.98 4.37 -19.30
C ASN A 213 12.27 3.23 -18.31
N LYS A 214 13.43 3.28 -17.68
CA LYS A 214 13.93 2.25 -16.75
C LYS A 214 14.28 2.88 -15.42
N PRO A 215 13.30 3.05 -14.51
CA PRO A 215 13.56 3.64 -13.20
C PRO A 215 14.60 2.88 -12.41
N VAL A 216 15.63 3.58 -11.96
CA VAL A 216 16.73 3.04 -11.17
C VAL A 216 16.55 3.50 -9.73
N LEU A 217 16.71 2.59 -8.77
CA LEU A 217 16.67 2.91 -7.34
C LEU A 217 17.76 3.96 -7.02
N GLY A 218 17.41 4.94 -6.19
CA GLY A 218 18.31 6.02 -5.82
C GLY A 218 18.36 7.20 -6.79
N LYS A 219 17.45 7.25 -7.78
CA LYS A 219 17.35 8.35 -8.77
C LYS A 219 16.06 9.17 -8.63
N GLY A 220 15.38 9.07 -7.52
CA GLY A 220 14.14 9.77 -7.23
C GLY A 220 12.89 8.97 -7.55
N PHE A 221 11.74 9.53 -7.22
CA PHE A 221 10.44 8.92 -7.48
C PHE A 221 10.10 8.88 -8.99
N CYS A 222 9.07 8.13 -9.36
CA CYS A 222 8.60 7.98 -10.72
C CYS A 222 7.30 8.76 -10.94
N ILE A 223 7.19 9.44 -12.09
CA ILE A 223 5.90 9.84 -12.67
C ILE A 223 5.44 8.68 -13.56
N LYS A 224 4.25 8.13 -13.30
CA LYS A 224 3.73 6.92 -13.94
C LYS A 224 2.77 7.30 -15.07
N GLU A 225 2.99 6.77 -16.27
CA GLU A 225 2.17 7.05 -17.46
C GLU A 225 1.70 5.75 -18.11
N ALA A 226 0.45 5.70 -18.59
CA ALA A 226 -0.10 4.56 -19.31
C ALA A 226 -1.16 5.01 -20.34
N CYS A 227 -0.99 4.62 -21.61
CA CYS A 227 -1.98 4.90 -22.65
C CYS A 227 -3.33 4.21 -22.40
N SER A 228 -3.33 3.09 -21.67
CA SER A 228 -4.53 2.36 -21.24
C SER A 228 -5.33 3.05 -20.14
N GLN A 229 -4.82 4.18 -19.59
CA GLN A 229 -5.39 4.85 -18.42
C GLN A 229 -5.46 3.98 -17.16
N SER A 230 -4.61 2.96 -17.07
CA SER A 230 -4.37 2.24 -15.82
C SER A 230 -3.68 3.11 -14.76
N TYR A 231 -3.05 4.20 -15.20
CA TYR A 231 -2.63 5.37 -14.40
C TYR A 231 -3.38 6.60 -14.91
N ALA A 232 -3.93 7.41 -14.01
CA ALA A 232 -4.77 8.57 -14.35
C ALA A 232 -3.97 9.82 -14.76
N THR A 233 -2.73 9.65 -15.16
CA THR A 233 -1.81 10.72 -15.47
C THR A 233 -2.11 11.36 -16.82
N ASP A 234 -2.20 12.70 -16.86
CA ASP A 234 -2.24 13.50 -18.07
C ASP A 234 -1.05 14.48 -18.16
N CYS A 235 -0.77 15.00 -19.35
CA CYS A 235 0.38 15.88 -19.58
C CYS A 235 0.31 17.19 -18.79
N GLY A 236 -0.89 17.71 -18.52
CA GLY A 236 -1.08 18.94 -17.75
C GLY A 236 -0.72 18.72 -16.27
N ALA A 237 -1.09 17.57 -15.72
CA ALA A 237 -0.73 17.18 -14.36
C ALA A 237 0.79 16.90 -14.24
N VAL A 238 1.36 16.20 -15.22
CA VAL A 238 2.82 15.98 -15.31
C VAL A 238 3.59 17.29 -15.29
N ALA A 239 3.17 18.27 -16.10
CA ALA A 239 3.83 19.57 -16.17
C ALA A 239 3.86 20.31 -14.83
N VAL A 240 2.80 20.19 -14.02
CA VAL A 240 2.78 20.76 -12.65
C VAL A 240 3.86 20.10 -11.79
N ILE A 241 3.91 18.78 -11.77
CA ILE A 241 4.90 18.05 -10.95
C ILE A 241 6.32 18.34 -11.39
N GLN A 242 6.58 18.37 -12.71
CA GLN A 242 7.90 18.69 -13.23
C GLN A 242 8.36 20.10 -12.81
N GLN A 243 7.51 21.11 -12.92
CA GLN A 243 7.83 22.47 -12.47
C GLN A 243 8.11 22.56 -10.97
N ILE A 244 7.35 21.82 -10.12
CA ILE A 244 7.62 21.74 -8.69
C ILE A 244 9.00 21.11 -8.46
N CYS A 245 9.31 20.01 -9.14
CA CYS A 245 10.60 19.32 -9.02
C CYS A 245 11.77 20.20 -9.46
N GLU A 246 11.64 20.87 -10.60
CA GLU A 246 12.67 21.77 -11.11
C GLU A 246 12.94 22.94 -10.15
N LYS A 247 11.88 23.59 -9.67
CA LYS A 247 11.98 24.70 -8.70
C LYS A 247 12.66 24.30 -7.40
N ASN A 248 12.43 23.09 -6.93
CA ASN A 248 12.91 22.61 -5.63
C ASN A 248 14.09 21.62 -5.77
N GLN A 249 14.61 21.38 -6.97
CA GLN A 249 15.72 20.47 -7.26
C GLN A 249 15.45 19.02 -6.78
N ILE A 250 14.20 18.57 -6.91
CA ILE A 250 13.78 17.22 -6.49
C ILE A 250 14.00 16.25 -7.64
N PRO A 251 14.75 15.14 -7.45
CA PRO A 251 14.99 14.17 -8.50
C PRO A 251 13.73 13.32 -8.77
N TYR A 252 13.44 13.12 -10.06
CA TYR A 252 12.34 12.27 -10.51
C TYR A 252 12.71 11.52 -11.80
N GLN A 253 11.97 10.47 -12.07
CA GLN A 253 12.10 9.63 -13.26
C GLN A 253 10.72 9.46 -13.92
N LYS A 254 10.69 8.94 -15.15
CA LYS A 254 9.45 8.51 -15.79
C LYS A 254 9.35 6.99 -15.76
N PHE A 255 8.14 6.48 -15.58
CA PHE A 255 7.81 5.07 -15.63
C PHE A 255 6.67 4.82 -16.60
N VAL A 256 6.87 3.86 -17.48
CA VAL A 256 5.83 3.23 -18.29
C VAL A 256 5.99 1.73 -18.25
N ASN A 257 4.90 0.99 -18.30
CA ASN A 257 4.96 -0.45 -18.45
C ASN A 257 5.50 -0.82 -19.85
N ARG A 258 6.28 -1.89 -19.94
CA ARG A 258 6.66 -2.47 -21.22
C ARG A 258 5.40 -2.87 -21.99
N SER A 259 5.27 -2.45 -23.26
CA SER A 259 4.02 -2.52 -24.03
C SER A 259 3.49 -3.94 -24.27
N ASP A 260 4.37 -4.94 -24.18
CA ASP A 260 4.04 -6.37 -24.37
C ASP A 260 3.86 -7.13 -23.03
N ILE A 261 3.89 -6.42 -21.91
CA ILE A 261 3.65 -6.99 -20.57
C ILE A 261 2.43 -6.29 -19.98
N ALA A 262 1.46 -7.07 -19.52
CA ALA A 262 0.33 -6.53 -18.79
C ALA A 262 0.84 -5.92 -17.46
N GLY A 263 0.63 -4.62 -17.29
CA GLY A 263 0.92 -3.91 -16.06
C GLY A 263 -0.25 -3.93 -15.09
N GLY A 264 0.01 -3.54 -13.84
CA GLY A 264 -1.03 -3.20 -12.87
C GLY A 264 -1.68 -1.85 -13.17
N GLY A 265 -2.72 -1.53 -12.43
CA GLY A 265 -3.31 -0.20 -12.32
C GLY A 265 -3.10 0.35 -10.92
N THR A 266 -3.54 1.58 -10.68
CA THR A 266 -3.48 2.23 -9.39
C THR A 266 -4.85 2.75 -8.95
N LEU A 267 -4.96 3.08 -7.68
CA LEU A 267 -6.16 3.72 -7.14
C LEU A 267 -6.48 5.08 -7.81
N GLY A 268 -5.48 5.74 -8.42
CA GLY A 268 -5.66 7.02 -9.10
C GLY A 268 -6.67 6.98 -10.24
N SER A 269 -6.62 5.94 -11.08
CA SER A 269 -7.58 5.75 -12.16
C SER A 269 -9.01 5.50 -11.64
N ILE A 270 -9.15 4.85 -10.49
CA ILE A 270 -10.43 4.55 -9.84
C ILE A 270 -10.99 5.82 -9.17
N ALA A 271 -10.18 6.50 -8.37
CA ALA A 271 -10.58 7.71 -7.65
C ALA A 271 -10.92 8.85 -8.61
N SER A 272 -10.16 9.03 -9.70
CA SER A 272 -10.42 10.07 -10.70
C SER A 272 -11.69 9.83 -11.52
N ALA A 273 -12.17 8.59 -11.60
CA ALA A 273 -13.47 8.29 -12.22
C ALA A 273 -14.66 8.78 -11.35
N LEU A 274 -14.48 8.83 -10.03
CA LEU A 274 -15.49 9.32 -9.08
C LEU A 274 -15.34 10.82 -8.80
N LEU A 275 -14.13 11.34 -8.88
CA LEU A 275 -13.78 12.75 -8.75
C LEU A 275 -13.02 13.19 -10.02
N PRO A 276 -13.75 13.66 -11.06
CA PRO A 276 -13.16 13.92 -12.37
C PRO A 276 -12.32 15.22 -12.38
N VAL A 277 -11.22 15.21 -11.65
CA VAL A 277 -10.29 16.32 -11.52
C VAL A 277 -8.91 15.92 -12.08
N LYS A 278 -8.07 16.92 -12.38
CA LYS A 278 -6.70 16.71 -12.84
C LYS A 278 -5.96 15.76 -11.90
N THR A 279 -5.39 14.68 -12.41
CA THR A 279 -4.76 13.63 -11.61
C THR A 279 -3.40 13.25 -12.19
N VAL A 280 -2.46 12.94 -11.30
CA VAL A 280 -1.16 12.35 -11.66
C VAL A 280 -0.84 11.21 -10.72
N ASP A 281 -0.38 10.09 -11.29
CA ASP A 281 0.13 8.93 -10.55
C ASP A 281 1.65 9.02 -10.41
N ILE A 282 2.12 8.94 -9.19
CA ILE A 282 3.55 8.93 -8.86
C ILE A 282 3.87 7.83 -7.87
N GLY A 283 5.14 7.48 -7.74
CA GLY A 283 5.57 6.52 -6.71
C GLY A 283 7.05 6.21 -6.72
N ILE A 284 7.52 5.61 -5.64
CA ILE A 284 8.90 5.19 -5.49
C ILE A 284 9.15 3.91 -6.28
N PRO A 285 10.25 3.80 -7.06
CA PRO A 285 10.63 2.54 -7.66
C PRO A 285 11.12 1.57 -6.59
N LEU A 286 10.58 0.34 -6.58
CA LEU A 286 11.03 -0.70 -5.67
C LEU A 286 11.22 -2.04 -6.37
N LEU A 287 11.92 -2.95 -5.71
CA LEU A 287 12.13 -4.33 -6.13
C LEU A 287 11.34 -5.27 -5.22
N ALA A 288 11.03 -6.44 -5.76
CA ALA A 288 10.27 -7.47 -5.05
C ALA A 288 8.91 -7.00 -4.53
N MET A 289 8.23 -6.11 -5.27
CA MET A 289 6.85 -5.68 -4.99
C MET A 289 5.95 -6.89 -4.73
N HIS A 290 5.09 -6.82 -3.71
CA HIS A 290 4.22 -7.91 -3.24
C HIS A 290 4.93 -9.13 -2.63
N SER A 291 6.24 -9.05 -2.37
CA SER A 291 6.96 -10.02 -1.56
C SER A 291 6.62 -9.83 -0.07
N ALA A 292 6.82 -10.87 0.74
CA ALA A 292 6.80 -10.72 2.20
C ALA A 292 7.88 -9.75 2.71
N ARG A 293 8.87 -9.42 1.87
CA ARG A 293 9.91 -8.43 2.15
C ARG A 293 10.37 -7.76 0.84
N GLU A 294 10.22 -6.46 0.76
CA GLU A 294 10.47 -5.62 -0.42
C GLU A 294 11.74 -4.77 -0.22
N LEU A 295 12.20 -4.11 -1.27
CA LEU A 295 13.43 -3.32 -1.26
C LEU A 295 13.25 -2.02 -2.03
N MET A 296 13.61 -0.88 -1.40
CA MET A 296 13.65 0.45 -2.03
C MET A 296 14.95 1.18 -1.69
N ALA A 297 15.27 2.26 -2.41
CA ALA A 297 16.34 3.16 -1.99
C ALA A 297 15.84 4.17 -0.95
N ALA A 298 16.65 4.42 0.09
CA ALA A 298 16.32 5.37 1.14
C ALA A 298 16.21 6.81 0.61
N SER A 299 17.04 7.19 -0.35
CA SER A 299 17.02 8.52 -0.99
C SER A 299 15.75 8.79 -1.79
N ASP A 300 15.12 7.76 -2.37
CA ASP A 300 13.88 7.94 -3.13
C ASP A 300 12.71 8.26 -2.20
N GLN A 301 12.71 7.74 -0.96
CA GLN A 301 11.75 8.13 0.06
C GLN A 301 11.84 9.62 0.40
N GLN A 302 13.05 10.14 0.50
CA GLN A 302 13.23 11.57 0.77
C GLN A 302 12.73 12.41 -0.42
N ALA A 303 13.05 12.01 -1.66
CA ALA A 303 12.58 12.71 -2.85
C ALA A 303 11.04 12.76 -2.94
N LEU A 304 10.36 11.66 -2.62
CA LEU A 304 8.90 11.62 -2.58
C LEU A 304 8.34 12.55 -1.49
N LYS A 305 8.91 12.50 -0.29
CA LYS A 305 8.52 13.37 0.82
C LYS A 305 8.67 14.84 0.48
N ASP A 306 9.79 15.22 -0.12
CA ASP A 306 10.08 16.60 -0.53
C ASP A 306 9.10 17.08 -1.60
N LEU A 307 8.75 16.23 -2.58
CA LEU A 307 7.74 16.56 -3.57
C LEU A 307 6.38 16.80 -2.92
N VAL A 308 5.89 15.87 -2.09
CA VAL A 308 4.55 16.00 -1.49
C VAL A 308 4.47 17.24 -0.61
N LYS A 309 5.54 17.55 0.14
CA LYS A 309 5.64 18.77 0.92
C LYS A 309 5.56 20.02 0.04
N ALA A 310 6.36 20.08 -1.05
CA ALA A 310 6.35 21.20 -1.99
C ALA A 310 5.01 21.34 -2.74
N TYR A 311 4.30 20.24 -2.97
CA TYR A 311 2.96 20.25 -3.56
C TYR A 311 1.90 20.79 -2.59
N PHE A 312 2.06 20.60 -1.29
CA PHE A 312 1.14 21.08 -0.25
C PHE A 312 1.39 22.52 0.21
N CYS A 313 2.53 23.11 -0.11
CA CYS A 313 2.84 24.51 0.14
C CYS A 313 2.47 25.37 -1.06
#